data_d86e6c7d82f5ea6829bea23d6c85a3cf
#
_entry.id   d86e6c7d82f5ea6829bea23d6c85a3cf
#
_cell.length_a   1.000
_cell.length_b   1.000
_cell.length_c   1.000
_cell.angle_alpha   90.00
_cell.angle_beta   90.00
_cell.angle_gamma   90.00
#
_symmetry.space_group_name_H-M   'P 1'
#
loop_
_entity.id
_entity.type
_entity.pdbx_description
1 polymer ?
#
loop_
_entity_poly.entity_id
_entity_poly.type
_entity_poly.pdbx_seq_one_letter_code
_entity_poly.pdbx_strand_id
1 'polypeptide(L)'
;MSKSTRLKEVLAIVNNKGGVGKTTTVQSLAAAMVRQHKKYRILVIDLDPQGHLSLLHGWNEAEHQNDRTIYDALRKGQAVPVYKTNRDGVYLSPSSPELQEVDSDLFKQVTNPKMVLAKCFGLPVDDHTGEGMTTIIESFDYVLIDCAPALSQSTYNAMGVATGLLVPVQMEGLSVNGLGNIIVAMREVQSELNPNLELRGLLPTMVDGRPRIVKDFIEYLKKSYGDNVCKTLIHRSVKMNEAQTMLKDIYDYKQWCTVANEYDALATELFD
;
A
#
# COMPACT_ATOMS: atom_id res chain seq x y z
N MET A 1 15.06 -24.33 16.78
CA MET A 1 13.68 -24.32 16.27
C MET A 1 13.64 -23.33 15.12
N SER A 2 13.30 -23.77 13.91
CA SER A 2 13.08 -22.87 12.77
C SER A 2 11.92 -21.95 13.14
N LYS A 3 12.16 -20.62 13.21
CA LYS A 3 11.08 -19.66 13.41
C LYS A 3 10.15 -19.74 12.20
N SER A 4 8.88 -19.97 12.44
CA SER A 4 7.88 -20.08 11.38
C SER A 4 7.67 -18.70 10.77
N THR A 5 8.05 -18.51 9.51
CA THR A 5 7.71 -17.31 8.74
C THR A 5 6.20 -17.27 8.56
N ARG A 6 5.57 -16.20 9.04
CA ARG A 6 4.13 -15.97 8.89
C ARG A 6 3.82 -15.19 7.62
N LEU A 7 4.70 -14.25 7.25
CA LEU A 7 4.52 -13.33 6.14
C LEU A 7 4.41 -14.08 4.80
N LYS A 8 3.32 -13.85 4.10
CA LYS A 8 2.99 -14.42 2.80
C LYS A 8 3.34 -13.47 1.67
N GLU A 9 3.00 -12.20 1.81
CA GLU A 9 3.19 -11.21 0.76
C GLU A 9 3.38 -9.79 1.33
N VAL A 10 4.23 -9.01 0.67
CA VAL A 10 4.36 -7.56 0.84
C VAL A 10 3.93 -6.90 -0.46
N LEU A 11 2.80 -6.20 -0.45
CA LEU A 11 2.24 -5.55 -1.62
C LEU A 11 2.43 -4.03 -1.52
N ALA A 12 3.18 -3.43 -2.44
CA ALA A 12 3.29 -1.98 -2.54
C ALA A 12 2.28 -1.44 -3.57
N ILE A 13 1.50 -0.43 -3.18
CA ILE A 13 0.52 0.23 -4.02
C ILE A 13 1.14 1.52 -4.56
N VAL A 14 1.51 1.51 -5.84
CA VAL A 14 2.36 2.53 -6.46
C VAL A 14 1.70 3.16 -7.67
N ASN A 15 1.69 4.47 -7.74
CA ASN A 15 1.45 5.24 -8.96
C ASN A 15 1.99 6.66 -8.77
N ASN A 16 2.66 7.20 -9.79
CA ASN A 16 3.22 8.56 -9.78
C ASN A 16 2.17 9.66 -10.01
N LYS A 17 0.91 9.29 -10.27
CA LYS A 17 -0.22 10.22 -10.37
C LYS A 17 -0.95 10.31 -9.03
N GLY A 18 -1.25 11.53 -8.58
CA GLY A 18 -2.12 11.78 -7.44
C GLY A 18 -3.57 11.44 -7.74
N GLY A 19 -4.34 11.07 -6.72
CA GLY A 19 -5.79 10.87 -6.84
C GLY A 19 -6.23 9.63 -7.60
N VAL A 20 -5.35 8.65 -7.88
CA VAL A 20 -5.72 7.40 -8.58
C VAL A 20 -6.30 6.32 -7.67
N GLY A 21 -6.45 6.60 -6.37
CA GLY A 21 -7.03 5.67 -5.40
C GLY A 21 -6.02 4.74 -4.70
N LYS A 22 -4.73 5.08 -4.61
CA LYS A 22 -3.73 4.30 -3.87
C LYS A 22 -4.14 4.07 -2.43
N THR A 23 -4.27 5.13 -1.65
CA THR A 23 -4.67 5.11 -0.23
C THR A 23 -6.00 4.40 -0.02
N THR A 24 -7.00 4.71 -0.87
CA THR A 24 -8.31 4.06 -0.85
C THR A 24 -8.20 2.55 -1.06
N THR A 25 -7.31 2.13 -1.97
CA THR A 25 -7.08 0.72 -2.27
C THR A 25 -6.43 0.02 -1.08
N VAL A 26 -5.39 0.62 -0.46
CA VAL A 26 -4.76 0.03 0.74
C VAL A 26 -5.77 -0.15 1.87
N GLN A 27 -6.51 0.89 2.22
CA GLN A 27 -7.52 0.84 3.29
C GLN A 27 -8.60 -0.21 3.01
N SER A 28 -9.21 -0.15 1.82
CA SER A 28 -10.34 -1.02 1.48
C SER A 28 -9.92 -2.47 1.32
N LEU A 29 -8.73 -2.71 0.75
CA LEU A 29 -8.19 -4.05 0.56
C LEU A 29 -7.84 -4.69 1.92
N ALA A 30 -7.16 -3.98 2.82
CA ALA A 30 -6.90 -4.46 4.17
C ALA A 30 -8.19 -4.82 4.91
N ALA A 31 -9.21 -3.95 4.83
CA ALA A 31 -10.51 -4.19 5.45
C ALA A 31 -11.25 -5.40 4.83
N ALA A 32 -11.21 -5.57 3.49
CA ALA A 32 -11.78 -6.73 2.81
C ALA A 32 -11.12 -8.04 3.28
N MET A 33 -9.79 -8.07 3.32
CA MET A 33 -9.00 -9.26 3.68
C MET A 33 -9.29 -9.73 5.11
N VAL A 34 -9.31 -8.84 6.11
CA VAL A 34 -9.64 -9.23 7.50
C VAL A 34 -11.11 -9.58 7.67
N ARG A 35 -12.00 -9.06 6.81
CA ARG A 35 -13.42 -9.43 6.78
C ARG A 35 -13.61 -10.85 6.25
N GLN A 36 -12.90 -11.22 5.20
CA GLN A 36 -12.95 -12.56 4.60
C GLN A 36 -12.20 -13.59 5.47
N HIS A 37 -11.10 -13.20 6.07
CA HIS A 37 -10.21 -14.06 6.85
C HIS A 37 -9.89 -13.43 8.22
N LYS A 38 -10.77 -13.61 9.19
CA LYS A 38 -10.67 -13.00 10.53
C LYS A 38 -9.38 -13.31 11.31
N LYS A 39 -8.59 -14.29 10.86
CA LYS A 39 -7.32 -14.66 11.50
C LYS A 39 -6.12 -13.92 10.92
N TYR A 40 -6.29 -13.21 9.81
CA TYR A 40 -5.20 -12.46 9.20
C TYR A 40 -4.79 -11.28 10.08
N ARG A 41 -3.50 -11.06 10.12
CA ARG A 41 -2.87 -9.87 10.70
C ARG A 41 -2.21 -9.10 9.57
N ILE A 42 -2.71 -7.92 9.30
CA ILE A 42 -2.29 -7.10 8.17
C ILE A 42 -1.66 -5.83 8.71
N LEU A 43 -0.40 -5.56 8.33
CA LEU A 43 0.25 -4.29 8.58
C LEU A 43 0.03 -3.37 7.37
N VAL A 44 -0.52 -2.19 7.58
CA VAL A 44 -0.50 -1.12 6.59
C VAL A 44 0.61 -0.13 6.93
N ILE A 45 1.41 0.26 5.94
CA ILE A 45 2.50 1.23 6.10
C ILE A 45 2.17 2.44 5.22
N ASP A 46 2.13 3.62 5.83
CA ASP A 46 1.86 4.87 5.13
C ASP A 46 3.19 5.58 4.80
N LEU A 47 3.58 5.57 3.52
CA LEU A 47 4.77 6.25 3.00
C LEU A 47 4.44 7.56 2.27
N ASP A 48 3.19 8.05 2.36
CA ASP A 48 2.85 9.38 1.85
C ASP A 48 3.01 10.41 2.97
N PRO A 49 3.85 11.46 2.82
CA PRO A 49 3.97 12.53 3.81
C PRO A 49 2.66 13.24 4.15
N GLN A 50 1.63 13.09 3.30
CA GLN A 50 0.31 13.66 3.58
C GLN A 50 -0.46 12.89 4.66
N GLY A 51 -0.04 11.68 5.04
CA GLY A 51 -0.58 10.91 6.15
C GLY A 51 -2.06 10.51 6.02
N HIS A 52 -2.61 10.49 4.79
CA HIS A 52 -4.04 10.22 4.60
C HIS A 52 -4.43 8.80 5.04
N LEU A 53 -3.60 7.78 4.78
CA LEU A 53 -3.86 6.42 5.26
C LEU A 53 -3.84 6.37 6.79
N SER A 54 -2.86 7.04 7.40
CA SER A 54 -2.72 7.14 8.85
C SER A 54 -3.97 7.74 9.48
N LEU A 55 -4.45 8.86 8.94
CA LEU A 55 -5.68 9.52 9.41
C LEU A 55 -6.91 8.60 9.28
N LEU A 56 -7.06 7.90 8.17
CA LEU A 56 -8.18 6.98 7.92
C LEU A 56 -8.17 5.76 8.87
N HIS A 57 -7.02 5.42 9.44
CA HIS A 57 -6.87 4.36 10.45
C HIS A 57 -6.90 4.87 11.90
N GLY A 58 -7.31 6.14 12.10
CA GLY A 58 -7.49 6.73 13.41
C GLY A 58 -6.23 7.37 14.00
N TRP A 59 -5.16 7.54 13.23
CA TRP A 59 -3.97 8.24 13.67
C TRP A 59 -4.18 9.75 13.60
N ASN A 60 -4.18 10.42 14.77
CA ASN A 60 -4.25 11.88 14.86
C ASN A 60 -2.88 12.41 15.28
N GLU A 61 -2.18 13.08 14.36
CA GLU A 61 -0.85 13.63 14.60
C GLU A 61 -0.78 14.55 15.82
N ALA A 62 -1.84 15.33 16.09
CA ALA A 62 -1.88 16.21 17.24
C ALA A 62 -1.89 15.45 18.58
N GLU A 63 -2.42 14.24 18.63
CA GLU A 63 -2.44 13.36 19.80
C GLU A 63 -1.16 12.52 19.93
N HIS A 64 -0.41 12.33 18.83
CA HIS A 64 0.75 11.45 18.70
C HIS A 64 2.06 12.20 18.41
N GLN A 65 2.19 13.47 18.82
CA GLN A 65 3.33 14.35 18.50
C GLN A 65 4.70 13.80 18.89
N ASN A 66 4.77 12.95 19.92
CA ASN A 66 6.02 12.36 20.40
C ASN A 66 6.17 10.89 20.03
N ASP A 67 5.21 10.33 19.31
CA ASP A 67 5.23 8.94 18.92
C ASP A 67 6.07 8.75 17.65
N ARG A 68 6.68 7.57 17.55
CA ARG A 68 7.50 7.22 16.39
C ARG A 68 6.64 6.91 15.18
N THR A 69 7.16 7.28 14.02
CA THR A 69 6.53 7.04 12.73
C THR A 69 7.45 6.23 11.81
N ILE A 70 6.98 5.88 10.63
CA ILE A 70 7.81 5.20 9.62
C ILE A 70 9.01 6.06 9.19
N TYR A 71 8.93 7.38 9.33
CA TYR A 71 10.07 8.28 9.09
C TYR A 71 11.26 7.95 9.99
N ASP A 72 11.02 7.71 11.28
CA ASP A 72 12.09 7.35 12.23
C ASP A 72 12.77 6.03 11.86
N ALA A 73 11.95 5.05 11.43
CA ALA A 73 12.50 3.77 10.97
C ALA A 73 13.38 3.97 9.73
N LEU A 74 12.91 4.69 8.73
CA LEU A 74 13.66 4.96 7.51
C LEU A 74 14.92 5.80 7.78
N ARG A 75 14.79 6.93 8.49
CA ARG A 75 15.91 7.85 8.76
C ARG A 75 17.05 7.19 9.51
N LYS A 76 16.74 6.35 10.50
CA LYS A 76 17.73 5.76 11.41
C LYS A 76 18.05 4.30 11.13
N GLY A 77 17.34 3.66 10.17
CA GLY A 77 17.44 2.22 9.94
C GLY A 77 17.04 1.39 11.16
N GLN A 78 16.01 1.82 11.88
CA GLN A 78 15.55 1.25 13.14
C GLN A 78 14.29 0.39 12.96
N ALA A 79 13.83 -0.17 14.07
CA ALA A 79 12.58 -0.93 14.14
C ALA A 79 11.38 -0.12 13.60
N VAL A 80 10.52 -0.79 12.85
CA VAL A 80 9.27 -0.20 12.35
C VAL A 80 8.29 -0.06 13.52
N PRO A 81 7.75 1.13 13.79
CA PRO A 81 6.72 1.31 14.81
C PRO A 81 5.40 0.71 14.33
N VAL A 82 4.69 0.03 15.23
CA VAL A 82 3.43 -0.64 14.92
C VAL A 82 2.38 -0.30 15.96
N TYR A 83 1.26 0.22 15.51
CA TYR A 83 0.12 0.64 16.32
C TYR A 83 -1.15 -0.13 15.95
N LYS A 84 -2.08 -0.22 16.90
CA LYS A 84 -3.44 -0.70 16.62
C LYS A 84 -4.21 0.33 15.82
N THR A 85 -5.13 -0.15 15.00
CA THR A 85 -6.08 0.70 14.29
C THR A 85 -7.49 0.55 14.88
N ASN A 86 -8.42 1.29 14.33
CA ASN A 86 -9.85 1.16 14.62
C ASN A 86 -10.49 -0.11 14.00
N ARG A 87 -9.71 -0.94 13.28
CA ARG A 87 -10.18 -2.19 12.68
C ARG A 87 -9.38 -3.39 13.17
N ASP A 88 -10.08 -4.36 13.78
CA ASP A 88 -9.47 -5.60 14.26
C ASP A 88 -8.72 -6.34 13.14
N GLY A 89 -7.51 -6.79 13.44
CA GLY A 89 -6.64 -7.49 12.50
C GLY A 89 -5.84 -6.59 11.56
N VAL A 90 -6.09 -5.28 11.53
CA VAL A 90 -5.31 -4.28 10.79
C VAL A 90 -4.47 -3.46 11.77
N TYR A 91 -3.19 -3.32 11.45
CA TYR A 91 -2.20 -2.56 12.21
C TYR A 91 -1.59 -1.50 11.32
N LEU A 92 -1.09 -0.42 11.91
CA LEU A 92 -0.57 0.74 11.20
C LEU A 92 0.88 1.02 11.59
N SER A 93 1.72 1.30 10.60
CA SER A 93 2.94 2.09 10.76
C SER A 93 2.65 3.47 10.14
N PRO A 94 2.50 4.52 10.97
CA PRO A 94 1.99 5.80 10.51
C PRO A 94 3.04 6.63 9.79
N SER A 95 2.57 7.50 8.91
CA SER A 95 3.34 8.55 8.26
C SER A 95 3.57 9.76 9.17
N SER A 96 4.45 10.64 8.70
CA SER A 96 4.59 12.00 9.23
C SER A 96 5.00 12.98 8.13
N PRO A 97 4.78 14.31 8.29
CA PRO A 97 5.19 15.31 7.31
C PRO A 97 6.71 15.31 7.04
N GLU A 98 7.52 14.89 8.01
CA GLU A 98 8.99 14.79 7.90
C GLU A 98 9.45 13.75 6.86
N LEU A 99 8.58 12.84 6.41
CA LEU A 99 8.87 11.96 5.29
C LEU A 99 9.25 12.71 4.00
N GLN A 100 8.90 13.99 3.86
CA GLN A 100 9.37 14.84 2.77
C GLN A 100 10.91 15.01 2.79
N GLU A 101 11.53 14.89 3.96
CA GLU A 101 12.96 15.04 4.14
C GLU A 101 13.73 13.74 3.92
N VAL A 102 13.03 12.60 3.88
CA VAL A 102 13.62 11.25 3.76
C VAL A 102 14.56 11.15 2.56
N ASP A 103 14.19 11.72 1.42
CA ASP A 103 15.01 11.67 0.21
C ASP A 103 16.38 12.30 0.44
N SER A 104 16.43 13.47 1.10
CA SER A 104 17.68 14.16 1.39
C SER A 104 18.49 13.50 2.51
N ASP A 105 17.81 12.95 3.51
CA ASP A 105 18.45 12.34 4.68
C ASP A 105 19.09 11.00 4.34
N LEU A 106 18.40 10.16 3.57
CA LEU A 106 18.91 8.85 3.19
C LEU A 106 20.17 8.95 2.30
N PHE A 107 20.23 9.92 1.39
CA PHE A 107 21.42 10.13 0.57
C PHE A 107 22.65 10.51 1.37
N LYS A 108 22.48 11.20 2.50
CA LYS A 108 23.61 11.66 3.33
C LYS A 108 24.10 10.61 4.32
N GLN A 109 23.24 9.69 4.74
CA GLN A 109 23.49 8.89 5.94
C GLN A 109 23.70 7.39 5.66
N VAL A 110 23.29 6.86 4.50
CA VAL A 110 23.24 5.42 4.25
C VAL A 110 23.88 5.02 2.93
N THR A 111 24.68 3.94 2.95
CA THR A 111 25.37 3.42 1.76
C THR A 111 24.39 2.93 0.68
N ASN A 112 23.22 2.40 1.08
CA ASN A 112 22.17 1.98 0.15
C ASN A 112 20.80 2.57 0.60
N PRO A 113 20.48 3.78 0.17
CA PRO A 113 19.29 4.50 0.61
C PRO A 113 17.97 3.85 0.15
N LYS A 114 18.01 3.02 -0.89
CA LYS A 114 16.82 2.34 -1.45
C LYS A 114 16.45 1.04 -0.71
N MET A 115 17.25 0.60 0.28
CA MET A 115 17.07 -0.71 0.95
C MET A 115 16.95 -0.62 2.48
N VAL A 116 16.70 0.56 3.01
CA VAL A 116 16.62 0.76 4.46
C VAL A 116 15.40 0.04 5.04
N LEU A 117 14.24 0.16 4.40
CA LEU A 117 13.02 -0.50 4.87
C LEU A 117 13.15 -2.03 4.90
N ALA A 118 13.82 -2.62 3.90
CA ALA A 118 14.07 -4.07 3.87
C ALA A 118 14.90 -4.54 5.07
N LYS A 119 15.88 -3.74 5.50
CA LYS A 119 16.65 -4.02 6.72
C LYS A 119 15.78 -3.89 7.97
N CYS A 120 14.92 -2.87 8.03
CA CYS A 120 14.01 -2.65 9.16
C CYS A 120 13.04 -3.83 9.37
N PHE A 121 12.62 -4.52 8.31
CA PHE A 121 11.71 -5.68 8.40
C PHE A 121 12.34 -6.88 9.16
N GLY A 122 13.64 -7.00 9.15
CA GLY A 122 14.36 -8.04 9.90
C GLY A 122 14.61 -7.69 11.37
N LEU A 123 14.35 -6.46 11.80
CA LEU A 123 14.50 -6.03 13.19
C LEU A 123 13.25 -6.37 14.01
N PRO A 124 13.36 -6.52 15.35
CA PRO A 124 12.18 -6.54 16.20
C PRO A 124 11.36 -5.28 15.99
N VAL A 125 10.03 -5.43 15.88
CA VAL A 125 9.15 -4.26 15.71
C VAL A 125 9.15 -3.38 16.96
N ASP A 126 8.93 -2.10 16.80
CA ASP A 126 8.64 -1.20 17.90
C ASP A 126 7.13 -1.31 18.22
N ASP A 127 6.83 -2.22 19.15
CA ASP A 127 5.46 -2.69 19.41
C ASP A 127 4.72 -1.79 20.40
N HIS A 128 3.92 -0.88 19.88
CA HIS A 128 3.01 -0.03 20.65
C HIS A 128 1.63 -0.66 20.88
N THR A 129 1.41 -1.90 20.45
CA THR A 129 0.13 -2.61 20.62
C THR A 129 0.03 -3.34 21.95
N GLY A 130 1.18 -3.68 22.57
CA GLY A 130 1.27 -4.50 23.78
C GLY A 130 1.00 -6.00 23.53
N GLU A 131 1.05 -6.46 22.26
CA GLU A 131 0.77 -7.86 21.92
C GLU A 131 2.02 -8.75 21.88
N GLY A 132 3.21 -8.18 22.19
CA GLY A 132 4.47 -8.93 22.21
C GLY A 132 4.94 -9.35 20.82
N MET A 133 4.82 -8.46 19.84
CA MET A 133 5.27 -8.69 18.47
C MET A 133 6.79 -8.88 18.40
N THR A 134 7.22 -9.71 17.47
CA THR A 134 8.65 -9.96 17.22
C THR A 134 9.13 -9.17 16.01
N THR A 135 9.31 -9.80 14.85
CA THR A 135 9.62 -9.12 13.60
C THR A 135 8.37 -8.98 12.74
N ILE A 136 8.39 -8.12 11.71
CA ILE A 136 7.29 -8.03 10.74
C ILE A 136 7.02 -9.38 10.10
N ILE A 137 8.07 -10.10 9.73
CA ILE A 137 8.00 -11.40 9.04
C ILE A 137 7.30 -12.47 9.88
N GLU A 138 7.42 -12.40 11.22
CA GLU A 138 6.83 -13.37 12.15
C GLU A 138 5.46 -12.93 12.68
N SER A 139 5.16 -11.63 12.64
CA SER A 139 3.98 -11.05 13.29
C SER A 139 2.79 -10.85 12.35
N PHE A 140 3.02 -10.69 11.05
CA PHE A 140 1.98 -10.38 10.08
C PHE A 140 1.88 -11.41 8.95
N ASP A 141 0.66 -11.62 8.45
CA ASP A 141 0.40 -12.46 7.26
C ASP A 141 0.66 -11.67 5.97
N TYR A 142 0.31 -10.38 5.96
CA TYR A 142 0.46 -9.48 4.81
C TYR A 142 0.90 -8.10 5.26
N VAL A 143 1.63 -7.43 4.37
CA VAL A 143 1.97 -6.00 4.51
C VAL A 143 1.48 -5.28 3.25
N LEU A 144 0.71 -4.20 3.43
CA LEU A 144 0.27 -3.33 2.35
C LEU A 144 0.92 -1.96 2.53
N ILE A 145 1.59 -1.45 1.49
CA ILE A 145 2.35 -0.20 1.58
C ILE A 145 1.68 0.85 0.68
N ASP A 146 1.20 1.95 1.27
CA ASP A 146 0.72 3.12 0.53
C ASP A 146 1.88 4.04 0.17
N CYS A 147 2.09 4.28 -1.12
CA CYS A 147 3.21 5.09 -1.60
C CYS A 147 2.74 6.49 -2.02
N ALA A 148 3.58 7.49 -1.78
CA ALA A 148 3.38 8.85 -2.29
C ALA A 148 3.24 8.88 -3.82
N PRO A 149 2.62 9.93 -4.40
CA PRO A 149 2.48 10.07 -5.85
C PRO A 149 3.80 10.54 -6.52
N ALA A 150 4.91 9.87 -6.21
CA ALA A 150 6.23 10.16 -6.75
C ALA A 150 7.11 8.91 -6.74
N LEU A 151 8.09 8.83 -7.63
CA LEU A 151 9.17 7.85 -7.58
C LEU A 151 10.30 8.41 -6.69
N SER A 152 10.01 8.53 -5.39
CA SER A 152 10.91 9.02 -4.34
C SER A 152 11.72 7.88 -3.71
N GLN A 153 12.68 8.19 -2.83
CA GLN A 153 13.41 7.17 -2.08
C GLN A 153 12.49 6.29 -1.22
N SER A 154 11.44 6.86 -0.66
CA SER A 154 10.43 6.08 0.07
C SER A 154 9.70 5.07 -0.84
N THR A 155 9.38 5.45 -2.09
CA THR A 155 8.79 4.53 -3.09
C THR A 155 9.78 3.42 -3.49
N TYR A 156 11.06 3.75 -3.71
CA TYR A 156 12.10 2.73 -3.97
C TYR A 156 12.30 1.81 -2.76
N ASN A 157 12.21 2.30 -1.53
CA ASN A 157 12.24 1.48 -0.32
C ASN A 157 11.04 0.52 -0.26
N ALA A 158 9.83 0.98 -0.62
CA ALA A 158 8.67 0.11 -0.73
C ALA A 158 8.87 -1.00 -1.77
N MET A 159 9.35 -0.66 -2.97
CA MET A 159 9.66 -1.63 -4.03
C MET A 159 10.80 -2.60 -3.61
N GLY A 160 11.78 -2.11 -2.86
CA GLY A 160 12.92 -2.90 -2.38
C GLY A 160 12.52 -4.01 -1.41
N VAL A 161 11.43 -3.88 -0.69
CA VAL A 161 10.93 -4.87 0.27
C VAL A 161 9.70 -5.63 -0.24
N ALA A 162 9.00 -5.10 -1.24
CA ALA A 162 7.77 -5.70 -1.75
C ALA A 162 8.04 -7.00 -2.53
N THR A 163 7.12 -7.95 -2.41
CA THR A 163 7.04 -9.11 -3.29
C THR A 163 6.21 -8.83 -4.53
N GLY A 164 5.26 -7.88 -4.43
CA GLY A 164 4.40 -7.50 -5.53
C GLY A 164 4.10 -6.00 -5.60
N LEU A 165 3.87 -5.51 -6.82
CA LEU A 165 3.35 -4.17 -7.07
C LEU A 165 1.91 -4.25 -7.55
N LEU A 166 1.01 -3.51 -6.91
CA LEU A 166 -0.32 -3.21 -7.43
C LEU A 166 -0.33 -1.76 -7.89
N VAL A 167 -0.72 -1.54 -9.16
CA VAL A 167 -0.71 -0.21 -9.76
C VAL A 167 -2.13 0.21 -10.10
N PRO A 168 -2.78 1.06 -9.29
CA PRO A 168 -4.08 1.64 -9.63
C PRO A 168 -3.98 2.52 -10.88
N VAL A 169 -4.82 2.30 -11.87
CA VAL A 169 -4.79 3.00 -13.17
C VAL A 169 -6.16 3.57 -13.50
N GLN A 170 -6.24 4.90 -13.68
CA GLN A 170 -7.47 5.55 -14.13
C GLN A 170 -7.59 5.57 -15.65
N MET A 171 -8.83 5.55 -16.15
CA MET A 171 -9.12 5.62 -17.60
C MET A 171 -8.80 6.98 -18.23
N GLU A 172 -8.58 8.04 -17.44
CA GLU A 172 -8.37 9.38 -17.96
C GLU A 172 -7.01 9.55 -18.63
N GLY A 173 -7.06 9.98 -19.84
CA GLY A 173 -6.14 10.22 -20.98
C GLY A 173 -4.64 10.21 -20.82
N LEU A 174 -3.94 10.45 -19.77
CA LEU A 174 -2.48 10.53 -19.68
C LEU A 174 -1.85 9.54 -18.66
N SER A 175 -2.65 8.74 -18.02
CA SER A 175 -2.19 7.78 -17.01
C SER A 175 -1.29 6.67 -17.58
N VAL A 176 -1.32 6.47 -18.89
CA VAL A 176 -0.47 5.47 -19.55
C VAL A 176 1.01 5.86 -19.59
N ASN A 177 1.32 7.14 -19.76
CA ASN A 177 2.72 7.60 -19.72
C ASN A 177 3.33 7.45 -18.33
N GLY A 178 2.53 7.68 -17.27
CA GLY A 178 2.96 7.47 -15.89
C GLY A 178 3.22 5.99 -15.57
N LEU A 179 2.44 5.07 -16.15
CA LEU A 179 2.62 3.63 -15.98
C LEU A 179 3.97 3.16 -16.53
N GLY A 180 4.39 3.66 -17.70
CA GLY A 180 5.70 3.35 -18.28
C GLY A 180 6.86 3.62 -17.31
N ASN A 181 6.84 4.77 -16.62
CA ASN A 181 7.87 5.13 -15.64
C ASN A 181 7.88 4.17 -14.43
N ILE A 182 6.72 3.71 -13.97
CA ILE A 182 6.64 2.74 -12.87
C ILE A 182 7.24 1.39 -13.31
N ILE A 183 6.95 0.92 -14.51
CA ILE A 183 7.50 -0.33 -15.04
C ILE A 183 9.02 -0.23 -15.22
N VAL A 184 9.54 0.92 -15.65
CA VAL A 184 10.99 1.15 -15.74
C VAL A 184 11.62 1.11 -14.34
N ALA A 185 11.06 1.84 -13.37
CA ALA A 185 11.54 1.83 -11.98
C ALA A 185 11.48 0.42 -11.35
N MET A 186 10.41 -0.33 -11.62
CA MET A 186 10.29 -1.72 -11.16
C MET A 186 11.43 -2.59 -11.71
N ARG A 187 11.74 -2.48 -13.02
CA ARG A 187 12.83 -3.26 -13.65
C ARG A 187 14.20 -2.86 -13.09
N GLU A 188 14.43 -1.59 -12.81
CA GLU A 188 15.64 -1.12 -12.13
C GLU A 188 15.76 -1.80 -10.76
N VAL A 189 14.70 -1.78 -9.95
CA VAL A 189 14.68 -2.44 -8.64
C VAL A 189 14.88 -3.94 -8.76
N GLN A 190 14.25 -4.61 -9.72
CA GLN A 190 14.45 -6.04 -9.97
C GLN A 190 15.89 -6.38 -10.30
N SER A 191 16.56 -5.56 -11.11
CA SER A 191 17.94 -5.84 -11.53
C SER A 191 18.99 -5.56 -10.45
N GLU A 192 18.74 -4.59 -9.58
CA GLU A 192 19.78 -4.08 -8.65
C GLU A 192 19.53 -4.42 -7.19
N LEU A 193 18.27 -4.56 -6.77
CA LEU A 193 17.89 -4.54 -5.36
C LEU A 193 17.03 -5.73 -4.94
N ASN A 194 15.99 -6.05 -5.70
CA ASN A 194 14.98 -7.04 -5.34
C ASN A 194 14.54 -7.87 -6.55
N PRO A 195 15.26 -8.94 -6.89
CA PRO A 195 14.96 -9.78 -8.04
C PRO A 195 13.59 -10.47 -7.99
N ASN A 196 13.00 -10.57 -6.80
CA ASN A 196 11.71 -11.25 -6.57
C ASN A 196 10.50 -10.31 -6.67
N LEU A 197 10.72 -9.03 -6.96
CA LEU A 197 9.63 -8.08 -7.14
C LEU A 197 8.83 -8.41 -8.40
N GLU A 198 7.52 -8.59 -8.29
CA GLU A 198 6.64 -8.89 -9.42
C GLU A 198 5.58 -7.80 -9.65
N LEU A 199 5.11 -7.65 -10.89
CA LEU A 199 3.91 -6.87 -11.17
C LEU A 199 2.69 -7.71 -10.80
N ARG A 200 2.12 -7.45 -9.63
CA ARG A 200 0.99 -8.23 -9.10
C ARG A 200 -0.32 -7.89 -9.81
N GLY A 201 -0.48 -6.63 -10.23
CA GLY A 201 -1.61 -6.23 -11.03
C GLY A 201 -1.65 -4.76 -11.43
N LEU A 202 -2.24 -4.48 -12.57
CA LEU A 202 -2.73 -3.17 -12.97
C LEU A 202 -4.21 -3.13 -12.60
N LEU A 203 -4.57 -2.31 -11.63
CA LEU A 203 -5.95 -2.21 -11.13
C LEU A 203 -6.66 -1.03 -11.79
N PRO A 204 -7.63 -1.25 -12.68
CA PRO A 204 -8.47 -0.17 -13.21
C PRO A 204 -9.32 0.42 -12.08
N THR A 205 -9.12 1.72 -11.81
CA THR A 205 -9.80 2.44 -10.73
C THR A 205 -10.61 3.63 -11.24
N MET A 206 -11.57 4.06 -10.40
CA MET A 206 -12.47 5.18 -10.72
C MET A 206 -13.10 5.02 -12.09
N VAL A 207 -13.41 3.76 -12.42
CA VAL A 207 -14.04 3.43 -13.69
C VAL A 207 -15.39 4.14 -13.77
N ASP A 208 -15.55 4.95 -14.81
CA ASP A 208 -16.76 5.70 -15.11
C ASP A 208 -16.91 5.81 -16.62
N GLY A 209 -18.12 5.87 -17.09
CA GLY A 209 -18.38 6.06 -18.50
C GLY A 209 -19.14 4.93 -19.19
N ARG A 210 -19.24 5.09 -20.52
CA ARG A 210 -20.00 4.14 -21.35
C ARG A 210 -19.25 2.79 -21.43
N PRO A 211 -19.97 1.65 -21.38
CA PRO A 211 -19.36 0.30 -21.39
C PRO A 211 -18.35 0.06 -22.52
N ARG A 212 -18.55 0.69 -23.69
CA ARG A 212 -17.62 0.58 -24.83
C ARG A 212 -16.27 1.20 -24.53
N ILE A 213 -16.24 2.40 -23.93
CA ILE A 213 -14.99 3.11 -23.60
C ILE A 213 -14.21 2.32 -22.53
N VAL A 214 -14.93 1.79 -21.54
CA VAL A 214 -14.32 0.91 -20.52
C VAL A 214 -13.69 -0.32 -21.17
N LYS A 215 -14.41 -0.99 -22.06
CA LYS A 215 -13.92 -2.17 -22.77
C LYS A 215 -12.66 -1.83 -23.59
N ASP A 216 -12.70 -0.78 -24.39
CA ASP A 216 -11.57 -0.35 -25.23
C ASP A 216 -10.32 -0.05 -24.38
N PHE A 217 -10.50 0.57 -23.19
CA PHE A 217 -9.41 0.83 -22.26
C PHE A 217 -8.81 -0.46 -21.67
N ILE A 218 -9.64 -1.40 -21.24
CA ILE A 218 -9.18 -2.68 -20.71
C ILE A 218 -8.47 -3.50 -21.78
N GLU A 219 -9.00 -3.52 -23.00
CA GLU A 219 -8.35 -4.19 -24.14
C GLU A 219 -6.99 -3.57 -24.46
N TYR A 220 -6.87 -2.25 -24.40
CA TYR A 220 -5.61 -1.55 -24.57
C TYR A 220 -4.58 -1.97 -23.50
N LEU A 221 -4.96 -1.98 -22.22
CA LEU A 221 -4.08 -2.42 -21.13
C LEU A 221 -3.67 -3.88 -21.32
N LYS A 222 -4.61 -4.77 -21.62
CA LYS A 222 -4.35 -6.20 -21.84
C LYS A 222 -3.43 -6.47 -23.02
N LYS A 223 -3.51 -5.67 -24.06
CA LYS A 223 -2.60 -5.78 -25.22
C LYS A 223 -1.14 -5.55 -24.82
N SER A 224 -0.88 -4.65 -23.87
CA SER A 224 0.47 -4.27 -23.44
C SER A 224 0.98 -5.08 -22.25
N TYR A 225 0.10 -5.52 -21.35
CA TYR A 225 0.45 -6.09 -20.04
C TYR A 225 -0.16 -7.47 -19.77
N GLY A 226 -0.96 -8.00 -20.72
CA GLY A 226 -1.51 -9.36 -20.65
C GLY A 226 -2.34 -9.62 -19.41
N ASP A 227 -2.02 -10.73 -18.74
CA ASP A 227 -2.72 -11.21 -17.55
C ASP A 227 -2.40 -10.40 -16.29
N ASN A 228 -1.46 -9.45 -16.34
CA ASN A 228 -1.20 -8.53 -15.25
C ASN A 228 -2.29 -7.44 -15.09
N VAL A 229 -3.31 -7.40 -15.95
CA VAL A 229 -4.46 -6.51 -15.78
C VAL A 229 -5.49 -7.21 -14.91
N CYS A 230 -5.80 -6.65 -13.75
CA CYS A 230 -6.82 -7.19 -12.85
C CYS A 230 -8.17 -7.36 -13.58
N LYS A 231 -8.87 -8.44 -13.27
CA LYS A 231 -10.23 -8.70 -13.76
C LYS A 231 -11.22 -7.79 -13.06
N THR A 232 -10.95 -7.52 -11.77
CA THR A 232 -11.75 -6.62 -10.95
C THR A 232 -11.54 -5.17 -11.37
N LEU A 233 -12.62 -4.44 -11.48
CA LEU A 233 -12.66 -2.99 -11.76
C LEU A 233 -13.22 -2.27 -10.54
N ILE A 234 -12.60 -1.17 -10.14
CA ILE A 234 -13.09 -0.31 -9.06
C ILE A 234 -13.79 0.90 -9.66
N HIS A 235 -15.11 0.94 -9.55
CA HIS A 235 -15.91 2.03 -10.11
C HIS A 235 -15.86 3.30 -9.23
N ARG A 236 -16.04 4.45 -9.87
CA ARG A 236 -16.23 5.72 -9.16
C ARG A 236 -17.45 5.61 -8.26
N SER A 237 -17.29 5.97 -6.99
CA SER A 237 -18.36 5.81 -5.99
C SER A 237 -18.49 7.03 -5.09
N VAL A 238 -19.68 7.62 -5.08
CA VAL A 238 -20.03 8.68 -4.12
C VAL A 238 -19.95 8.15 -2.68
N LYS A 239 -20.33 6.86 -2.48
CA LYS A 239 -20.28 6.23 -1.15
C LYS A 239 -18.85 6.10 -0.60
N MET A 240 -17.87 5.88 -1.47
CA MET A 240 -16.46 5.88 -1.08
C MET A 240 -16.02 7.27 -0.64
N ASN A 241 -16.39 8.32 -1.38
CA ASN A 241 -16.04 9.69 -1.01
C ASN A 241 -16.69 10.10 0.32
N GLU A 242 -17.96 9.73 0.54
CA GLU A 242 -18.67 9.96 1.79
C GLU A 242 -17.99 9.24 2.96
N ALA A 243 -17.59 7.97 2.78
CA ALA A 243 -16.89 7.19 3.79
C ALA A 243 -15.56 7.85 4.19
N GLN A 244 -14.74 8.22 3.21
CA GLN A 244 -13.46 8.90 3.44
C GLN A 244 -13.62 10.26 4.14
N THR A 245 -14.64 11.04 3.77
CA THR A 245 -14.95 12.32 4.44
C THR A 245 -15.30 12.10 5.92
N MET A 246 -15.88 10.96 6.26
CA MET A 246 -16.21 10.57 7.63
C MET A 246 -15.08 9.79 8.35
N LEU A 247 -13.91 9.68 7.74
CA LEU A 247 -12.76 8.90 8.24
C LEU A 247 -13.14 7.45 8.56
N LYS A 248 -13.97 6.84 7.71
CA LYS A 248 -14.41 5.44 7.81
C LYS A 248 -13.94 4.66 6.60
N ASP A 249 -13.72 3.35 6.79
CA ASP A 249 -13.64 2.49 5.63
C ASP A 249 -15.04 2.23 5.05
N ILE A 250 -15.07 1.70 3.84
CA ILE A 250 -16.33 1.52 3.11
C ILE A 250 -17.26 0.49 3.79
N TYR A 251 -16.71 -0.49 4.51
CA TYR A 251 -17.51 -1.52 5.17
C TYR A 251 -18.17 -1.01 6.43
N ASP A 252 -17.52 -0.08 7.16
CA ASP A 252 -18.10 0.57 8.33
C ASP A 252 -19.10 1.67 7.94
N TYR A 253 -18.94 2.23 6.74
CA TYR A 253 -19.87 3.23 6.22
C TYR A 253 -21.08 2.60 5.49
N LYS A 254 -20.84 1.70 4.52
CA LYS A 254 -21.88 1.09 3.69
C LYS A 254 -21.41 -0.27 3.14
N GLN A 255 -21.37 -1.29 3.98
CA GLN A 255 -20.85 -2.62 3.63
C GLN A 255 -21.54 -3.31 2.43
N TRP A 256 -22.77 -2.95 2.14
CA TRP A 256 -23.58 -3.51 1.04
C TRP A 256 -23.68 -2.50 -0.11
N CYS A 257 -22.60 -2.17 -0.73
CA CYS A 257 -22.57 -1.31 -1.92
C CYS A 257 -21.61 -1.88 -2.98
N THR A 258 -21.75 -1.43 -4.21
CA THR A 258 -20.99 -1.93 -5.35
C THR A 258 -19.49 -1.91 -5.10
N VAL A 259 -18.95 -0.77 -4.66
CA VAL A 259 -17.51 -0.62 -4.45
C VAL A 259 -16.97 -1.49 -3.30
N ALA A 260 -17.75 -1.78 -2.27
CA ALA A 260 -17.37 -2.72 -1.22
C ALA A 260 -17.26 -4.15 -1.79
N ASN A 261 -18.23 -4.58 -2.60
CA ASN A 261 -18.18 -5.89 -3.27
C ASN A 261 -17.02 -5.99 -4.26
N GLU A 262 -16.65 -4.88 -4.91
CA GLU A 262 -15.51 -4.83 -5.82
C GLU A 262 -14.18 -5.02 -5.07
N TYR A 263 -14.02 -4.42 -3.89
CA TYR A 263 -12.83 -4.67 -3.06
C TYR A 263 -12.82 -6.08 -2.45
N ASP A 264 -13.98 -6.66 -2.13
CA ASP A 264 -14.07 -8.08 -1.76
C ASP A 264 -13.60 -8.99 -2.92
N ALA A 265 -14.06 -8.70 -4.15
CA ALA A 265 -13.63 -9.44 -5.33
C ALA A 265 -12.13 -9.26 -5.63
N LEU A 266 -11.59 -8.06 -5.42
CA LEU A 266 -10.17 -7.78 -5.57
C LEU A 266 -9.33 -8.57 -4.55
N ALA A 267 -9.78 -8.62 -3.30
CA ALA A 267 -9.09 -9.39 -2.27
C ALA A 267 -9.02 -10.88 -2.63
N THR A 268 -10.14 -11.46 -3.08
CA THR A 268 -10.18 -12.83 -3.58
C THR A 268 -9.29 -13.01 -4.81
N GLU A 269 -9.31 -12.09 -5.78
CA GLU A 269 -8.49 -12.19 -6.99
C GLU A 269 -6.98 -12.17 -6.69
N LEU A 270 -6.56 -11.42 -5.69
CA LEU A 270 -5.14 -11.25 -5.39
C LEU A 270 -4.60 -12.28 -4.39
N PHE A 271 -5.41 -12.79 -3.45
CA PHE A 271 -4.90 -13.51 -2.30
C PHE A 271 -5.48 -14.93 -2.07
N ASP A 272 -6.48 -15.34 -2.86
CA ASP A 272 -7.04 -16.70 -2.88
C ASP A 272 -6.63 -17.45 -4.16
#